data_65ba871c189741abe3f2da46f7f67258
#
_entry.id   65ba871c189741abe3f2da46f7f67258
#
_cell.length_a   1.000
_cell.length_b   1.000
_cell.length_c   1.000
_cell.angle_alpha   90.00
_cell.angle_beta   90.00
_cell.angle_gamma   90.00
#
_symmetry.space_group_name_H-M   'P 1'
#
loop_
_entity.id
_entity.type
_entity.pdbx_description
1 polymer ?
#
loop_
_entity_poly.entity_id
_entity_poly.type
_entity_poly.pdbx_seq_one_letter_code
_entity_poly.pdbx_strand_id
1 'polypeptide(L)'
;MSKKIGEELDSDIHFEMLNSFTLFIEHFSPVLDKAETYHKHIVAENLINPSESNKEKLEIINDTIETLETMIPIFFKFAKLEDKLEKFHTN
;
A
#
# COMPACT_ATOMS: atom_id res chain seq x y z
N MET A 1 33.61 19.12 9.35
CA MET A 1 32.30 19.80 9.49
C MET A 1 31.33 19.45 8.39
N SER A 2 31.71 19.56 7.13
CA SER A 2 30.81 19.26 6.03
C SER A 2 30.35 17.79 5.99
N LYS A 3 31.21 16.85 6.37
CA LYS A 3 30.85 15.43 6.46
C LYS A 3 29.79 15.16 7.53
N LYS A 4 29.90 15.83 8.66
CA LYS A 4 28.96 15.66 9.77
C LYS A 4 27.56 16.18 9.42
N ILE A 5 27.50 17.31 8.73
CA ILE A 5 26.25 17.88 8.24
C ILE A 5 25.60 16.98 7.20
N GLY A 6 26.41 16.42 6.29
CA GLY A 6 25.92 15.50 5.28
C GLY A 6 25.36 14.20 5.87
N GLU A 7 26.01 13.67 6.91
CA GLU A 7 25.54 12.48 7.61
C GLU A 7 24.23 12.71 8.32
N GLU A 8 24.06 13.89 8.96
CA GLU A 8 22.81 14.25 9.60
C GLU A 8 21.65 14.41 8.61
N LEU A 9 21.93 15.05 7.47
CA LEU A 9 20.92 15.21 6.41
C LEU A 9 20.50 13.88 5.82
N ASP A 10 21.46 12.98 5.57
CA ASP A 10 21.16 11.64 5.05
C ASP A 10 20.32 10.85 6.03
N SER A 11 20.62 10.96 7.32
CA SER A 11 19.89 10.31 8.39
C SER A 11 18.45 10.81 8.47
N ASP A 12 18.26 12.13 8.42
CA ASP A 12 16.94 12.75 8.49
C ASP A 12 16.09 12.37 7.27
N ILE A 13 16.68 12.41 6.08
CA ILE A 13 16.00 12.00 4.84
C ILE A 13 15.59 10.53 4.92
N HIS A 14 16.47 9.69 5.43
CA HIS A 14 16.21 8.27 5.61
C HIS A 14 15.01 8.04 6.53
N PHE A 15 14.99 8.71 7.70
CA PHE A 15 13.87 8.61 8.63
C PHE A 15 12.56 9.11 8.03
N GLU A 16 12.61 10.23 7.33
CA GLU A 16 11.42 10.77 6.66
C GLU A 16 10.86 9.79 5.63
N MET A 17 11.74 9.16 4.86
CA MET A 17 11.35 8.16 3.86
C MET A 17 10.70 6.95 4.52
N LEU A 18 11.30 6.42 5.58
CA LEU A 18 10.75 5.27 6.32
C LEU A 18 9.40 5.59 6.93
N ASN A 19 9.26 6.77 7.54
CA ASN A 19 7.99 7.21 8.11
C ASN A 19 6.92 7.35 7.04
N SER A 20 7.25 7.93 5.90
CA SER A 20 6.31 8.10 4.80
C SER A 20 5.85 6.76 4.25
N PHE A 21 6.76 5.80 4.14
CA PHE A 21 6.44 4.46 3.69
C PHE A 21 5.53 3.73 4.68
N THR A 22 5.82 3.83 5.97
CA THR A 22 4.99 3.24 7.02
C THR A 22 3.57 3.80 6.98
N LEU A 23 3.44 5.12 6.86
CA LEU A 23 2.14 5.79 6.73
C LEU A 23 1.40 5.32 5.47
N PHE A 24 2.11 5.15 4.37
CA PHE A 24 1.53 4.67 3.13
C PHE A 24 0.92 3.27 3.30
N ILE A 25 1.65 2.35 3.95
CA ILE A 25 1.15 1.00 4.23
C ILE A 25 -0.06 1.05 5.16
N GLU A 26 -0.02 1.87 6.21
CA GLU A 26 -1.13 2.02 7.14
C GLU A 26 -2.40 2.52 6.45
N HIS A 27 -2.27 3.41 5.48
CA HIS A 27 -3.40 3.91 4.71
C HIS A 27 -3.85 2.93 3.63
N PHE A 28 -2.95 2.10 3.13
CA PHE A 28 -3.27 1.10 2.11
C PHE A 28 -4.16 -0.03 2.66
N SER A 29 -3.84 -0.53 3.83
CA SER A 29 -4.57 -1.66 4.42
C SER A 29 -6.08 -1.39 4.57
N PRO A 30 -6.51 -0.23 5.10
CA PRO A 30 -7.94 0.08 5.16
C PRO A 30 -8.61 0.20 3.78
N VAL A 31 -7.89 0.68 2.77
CA VAL A 31 -8.43 0.77 1.40
C VAL A 31 -8.70 -0.62 0.85
N LEU A 32 -7.77 -1.54 1.02
CA LEU A 32 -7.94 -2.93 0.58
C LEU A 32 -9.11 -3.60 1.31
N ASP A 33 -9.21 -3.43 2.62
CA ASP A 33 -10.30 -3.98 3.43
C ASP A 33 -11.66 -3.45 2.97
N LYS A 34 -11.75 -2.16 2.70
CA LYS A 34 -12.98 -1.54 2.20
C LYS A 34 -13.34 -2.05 0.81
N ALA A 35 -12.35 -2.23 -0.05
CA ALA A 35 -12.58 -2.76 -1.40
C ALA A 35 -13.12 -4.20 -1.33
N GLU A 36 -12.55 -5.04 -0.47
CA GLU A 36 -13.02 -6.41 -0.27
C GLU A 36 -14.42 -6.46 0.32
N THR A 37 -14.72 -5.59 1.29
CA THR A 37 -16.06 -5.48 1.89
C THR A 37 -17.08 -5.04 0.84
N TYR A 38 -16.73 -4.06 0.03
CA TYR A 38 -17.59 -3.58 -1.04
C TYR A 38 -17.84 -4.66 -2.07
N HIS A 39 -16.82 -5.43 -2.42
CA HIS A 39 -16.93 -6.56 -3.34
C HIS A 39 -17.96 -7.57 -2.84
N LYS A 40 -17.87 -7.98 -1.57
CA LYS A 40 -18.81 -8.92 -0.96
C LYS A 40 -20.24 -8.39 -1.01
N HIS A 41 -20.40 -7.10 -0.73
CA HIS A 41 -21.71 -6.44 -0.75
C HIS A 41 -22.33 -6.49 -2.17
N ILE A 42 -21.55 -6.15 -3.19
CA ILE A 42 -22.03 -6.14 -4.57
C ILE A 42 -22.33 -7.56 -5.07
N VAL A 43 -21.51 -8.54 -4.71
CA VAL A 43 -21.78 -9.95 -5.04
C VAL A 43 -23.13 -10.36 -4.47
N ALA A 44 -23.40 -10.04 -3.19
CA ALA A 44 -24.67 -10.37 -2.55
C ALA A 44 -25.83 -9.66 -3.21
N GLU A 45 -25.72 -8.38 -3.52
CA GLU A 45 -26.78 -7.63 -4.22
C GLU A 45 -27.05 -8.19 -5.62
N ASN A 46 -26.02 -8.54 -6.37
CA ASN A 46 -26.18 -9.08 -7.71
C ASN A 46 -26.85 -10.45 -7.71
N LEU A 47 -26.68 -11.24 -6.65
CA LEU A 47 -27.36 -12.52 -6.50
C LEU A 47 -28.87 -12.33 -6.26
N ILE A 48 -29.23 -11.30 -5.49
CA ILE A 48 -30.64 -11.01 -5.16
C ILE A 48 -31.32 -10.27 -6.31
N ASN A 49 -30.61 -9.31 -6.91
CA ASN A 49 -31.17 -8.45 -7.94
C ASN A 49 -30.16 -8.25 -9.08
N PRO A 50 -30.02 -9.25 -9.99
CA PRO A 50 -29.08 -9.13 -11.11
C PRO A 50 -29.43 -7.94 -11.99
N SER A 51 -28.44 -7.10 -12.27
CA SER A 51 -28.60 -5.94 -13.13
C SER A 51 -27.30 -5.63 -13.87
N GLU A 52 -27.39 -4.91 -14.98
CA GLU A 52 -26.20 -4.45 -15.70
C GLU A 52 -25.37 -3.52 -14.84
N SER A 53 -26.02 -2.68 -14.05
CA SER A 53 -25.33 -1.79 -13.13
C SER A 53 -24.49 -2.56 -12.09
N ASN A 54 -25.06 -3.63 -11.51
CA ASN A 54 -24.33 -4.46 -10.55
C ASN A 54 -23.19 -5.23 -11.20
N LYS A 55 -23.35 -5.67 -12.45
CA LYS A 55 -22.27 -6.32 -13.21
C LYS A 55 -21.12 -5.37 -13.46
N GLU A 56 -21.41 -4.14 -13.86
CA GLU A 56 -20.38 -3.11 -14.07
C GLU A 56 -19.65 -2.79 -12.77
N LYS A 57 -20.38 -2.67 -11.67
CA LYS A 57 -19.78 -2.44 -10.34
C LYS A 57 -18.85 -3.58 -9.95
N LEU A 58 -19.24 -4.84 -10.23
CA LEU A 58 -18.40 -6.00 -9.97
C LEU A 58 -17.11 -5.97 -10.78
N GLU A 59 -17.18 -5.63 -12.05
CA GLU A 59 -16.00 -5.52 -12.89
C GLU A 59 -15.04 -4.47 -12.36
N ILE A 60 -15.57 -3.30 -12.01
CA ILE A 60 -14.77 -2.20 -11.49
C ILE A 60 -14.09 -2.58 -10.17
N ILE A 61 -14.84 -3.20 -9.25
CA ILE A 61 -14.27 -3.55 -7.94
C ILE A 61 -13.28 -4.71 -8.05
N ASN A 62 -13.50 -5.66 -8.95
CA ASN A 62 -12.55 -6.72 -9.21
C ASN A 62 -11.24 -6.16 -9.76
N ASP A 63 -11.32 -5.25 -10.72
CA ASP A 63 -10.13 -4.58 -11.27
C ASP A 63 -9.41 -3.75 -10.20
N THR A 64 -10.18 -3.10 -9.33
CA THR A 64 -9.63 -2.33 -8.22
C THR A 64 -8.84 -3.23 -7.27
N ILE A 65 -9.42 -4.37 -6.87
CA ILE A 65 -8.77 -5.32 -5.97
C ILE A 65 -7.51 -5.89 -6.62
N GLU A 66 -7.58 -6.31 -7.89
CA GLU A 66 -6.41 -6.81 -8.61
C GLU A 66 -5.30 -5.77 -8.66
N THR A 67 -5.64 -4.52 -8.93
CA THR A 67 -4.68 -3.42 -8.96
C THR A 67 -4.04 -3.22 -7.60
N LEU A 68 -4.83 -3.22 -6.53
CA LEU A 68 -4.33 -3.10 -5.16
C LEU A 68 -3.42 -4.27 -4.80
N GLU A 69 -3.79 -5.49 -5.17
CA GLU A 69 -3.00 -6.68 -4.89
C GLU A 69 -1.65 -6.68 -5.60
N THR A 70 -1.55 -6.07 -6.78
CA THR A 70 -0.26 -5.94 -7.49
C THR A 70 0.74 -5.07 -6.73
N MET A 71 0.27 -4.25 -5.81
CA MET A 71 1.14 -3.41 -4.99
C MET A 71 1.78 -4.18 -3.83
N ILE A 72 1.21 -5.32 -3.43
CA ILE A 72 1.72 -6.11 -2.31
C ILE A 72 3.17 -6.56 -2.52
N PRO A 73 3.54 -7.14 -3.68
CA PRO A 73 4.94 -7.50 -3.92
C PRO A 73 5.89 -6.29 -3.89
N ILE A 74 5.39 -5.12 -4.27
CA ILE A 74 6.17 -3.88 -4.23
C ILE A 74 6.47 -3.52 -2.77
N PHE A 75 5.50 -3.67 -1.86
CA PHE A 75 5.70 -3.44 -0.43
C PHE A 75 6.76 -4.37 0.16
N PHE A 76 6.77 -5.63 -0.24
CA PHE A 76 7.81 -6.57 0.21
C PHE A 76 9.20 -6.15 -0.28
N LYS A 77 9.30 -5.65 -1.50
CA LYS A 77 10.56 -5.12 -2.02
C LYS A 77 11.03 -3.91 -1.22
N PHE A 78 10.11 -3.02 -0.90
CA PHE A 78 10.43 -1.85 -0.06
C PHE A 78 10.86 -2.26 1.33
N ALA A 79 10.20 -3.25 1.94
CA ALA A 79 10.58 -3.75 3.25
C ALA A 79 12.02 -4.28 3.26
N LYS A 80 12.41 -4.98 2.20
CA LYS A 80 13.80 -5.47 2.05
C LYS A 80 14.79 -4.32 1.89
N LEU A 81 14.40 -3.26 1.19
CA LEU A 81 15.23 -2.07 1.04
C LEU A 81 15.36 -1.33 2.38
N GLU A 82 14.29 -1.26 3.16
CA GLU A 82 14.34 -0.70 4.51
C GLU A 82 15.37 -1.44 5.39
N ASP A 83 15.33 -2.77 5.38
CA ASP A 83 16.28 -3.58 6.12
C ASP A 83 17.72 -3.28 5.73
N LYS A 84 17.98 -3.11 4.45
CA LYS A 84 19.31 -2.76 3.95
C LYS A 84 19.75 -1.37 4.41
N LEU A 85 18.83 -0.42 4.39
CA LEU A 85 19.11 0.94 4.83
C LEU A 85 19.34 1.01 6.34
N GLU A 86 18.60 0.24 7.12
CA GLU A 86 18.78 0.17 8.56
C GLU A 86 20.16 -0.35 8.93
N LYS A 87 20.72 -1.29 8.16
CA LYS A 87 22.08 -1.79 8.40
C LYS A 87 23.13 -0.68 8.29
N PHE A 88 22.94 0.24 7.37
CA PHE A 88 23.82 1.41 7.26
C PHE A 88 23.66 2.35 8.46
N HIS A 89 22.50 2.36 9.05
CA HIS A 89 22.16 3.28 10.12
C HIS A 89 22.68 2.82 11.49
N THR A 90 22.70 1.51 11.71
CA THR A 90 23.12 0.90 12.96
C THR A 90 24.64 0.80 13.09
N ASN A 91 25.36 0.98 12.02
CA ASN A 91 26.82 0.98 12.02
C ASN A 91 27.39 2.40 12.09
#